data_b515fa0327a2d1423d7d04fb11c778ab
#
_entry.id   b515fa0327a2d1423d7d04fb11c778ab
#
_cell.length_a   1.000
_cell.length_b   1.000
_cell.length_c   1.000
_cell.angle_alpha   90.00
_cell.angle_beta   90.00
_cell.angle_gamma   90.00
#
_symmetry.space_group_name_H-M   'P 1'
#
loop_
_entity.id
_entity.type
_entity.pdbx_description
1 polymer ?
#
loop_
_entity_poly.entity_id
_entity_poly.type
_entity_poly.pdbx_seq_one_letter_code
_entity_poly.pdbx_strand_id
1 'polypeptide(L)'
;RSIHQEELPEEPKPTEADESFDDFIYNFASDDALQRQRVKFPLPYYKGDEKTNIEERNWKHDDLFTKQHYYTLLFDKEEDMDLVGDTSLTSVQVEWIFVKTRMVKKYYFERIKGAWILEAINLRPVERNENEDFVEFFSHFAADSLFQSRRVQEPLAFVTSDPDDDFSILETSLDLNQWFAFKPALPTDRLSNINYGQRNDDNSPTKILALKGIGNGFSNILYFRRKAGEWQLYKFEDTSI
;
A
#
# COMPACT_ATOMS: atom_id res chain seq x y z
N ARG A 1 2.11 -24.65 49.39
CA ARG A 1 1.88 -23.47 48.52
C ARG A 1 2.62 -23.68 47.24
N SER A 2 1.90 -24.11 46.16
CA SER A 2 2.45 -24.19 44.83
C SER A 2 2.58 -22.77 44.26
N ILE A 3 3.80 -22.39 43.97
CA ILE A 3 4.08 -21.15 43.22
C ILE A 3 3.68 -21.44 41.79
N HIS A 4 2.60 -20.84 41.30
CA HIS A 4 2.33 -20.78 39.88
C HIS A 4 3.41 -19.86 39.27
N GLN A 5 4.41 -20.47 38.63
CA GLN A 5 5.26 -19.73 37.69
C GLN A 5 4.33 -19.32 36.54
N GLU A 6 4.09 -18.02 36.41
CA GLU A 6 3.56 -17.49 35.16
C GLU A 6 4.56 -17.84 34.07
N GLU A 7 4.18 -18.76 33.20
CA GLU A 7 4.94 -19.02 31.99
C GLU A 7 4.95 -17.73 31.16
N LEU A 8 6.13 -17.16 30.98
CA LEU A 8 6.32 -16.04 30.06
C LEU A 8 5.87 -16.51 28.67
N PRO A 9 5.11 -15.67 27.91
CA PRO A 9 4.71 -16.04 26.56
C PRO A 9 5.95 -16.37 25.72
N GLU A 10 5.89 -17.50 25.00
CA GLU A 10 6.97 -17.92 24.11
C GLU A 10 7.20 -16.83 23.05
N GLU A 11 8.48 -16.48 22.81
CA GLU A 11 8.85 -15.60 21.71
C GLU A 11 8.48 -16.25 20.37
N PRO A 12 7.88 -15.49 19.42
CA PRO A 12 7.57 -16.02 18.10
C PRO A 12 8.82 -16.51 17.40
N LYS A 13 8.75 -17.71 16.82
CA LYS A 13 9.83 -18.27 16.00
C LYS A 13 9.66 -17.81 14.56
N PRO A 14 10.75 -17.41 13.88
CA PRO A 14 10.67 -17.05 12.47
C PRO A 14 10.30 -18.26 11.61
N THR A 15 9.58 -18.00 10.52
CA THR A 15 9.22 -18.96 9.47
C THR A 15 9.84 -18.52 8.15
N GLU A 16 9.74 -19.34 7.10
CA GLU A 16 10.20 -18.96 5.77
C GLU A 16 9.52 -17.68 5.25
N ALA A 17 8.25 -17.47 5.61
CA ALA A 17 7.51 -16.29 5.23
C ALA A 17 8.08 -14.99 5.83
N ASP A 18 8.84 -15.06 6.93
CA ASP A 18 9.47 -13.89 7.54
C ASP A 18 10.67 -13.35 6.74
N GLU A 19 11.18 -14.07 5.78
CA GLU A 19 12.32 -13.64 4.97
C GLU A 19 11.99 -12.43 4.10
N SER A 20 10.77 -12.37 3.58
CA SER A 20 10.23 -11.25 2.80
C SER A 20 9.01 -10.68 3.51
N PHE A 21 8.95 -9.36 3.65
CA PHE A 21 7.78 -8.73 4.26
C PHE A 21 6.50 -8.99 3.45
N ASP A 22 6.58 -9.02 2.13
CA ASP A 22 5.41 -9.28 1.28
C ASP A 22 4.83 -10.68 1.51
N ASP A 23 5.67 -11.69 1.65
CA ASP A 23 5.23 -13.04 2.00
C ASP A 23 4.65 -13.09 3.42
N PHE A 24 5.32 -12.42 4.36
CA PHE A 24 4.84 -12.36 5.74
C PHE A 24 3.45 -11.71 5.82
N ILE A 25 3.27 -10.54 5.22
CA ILE A 25 2.01 -9.82 5.37
C ILE A 25 0.83 -10.56 4.74
N TYR A 26 1.05 -11.26 3.64
CA TYR A 26 0.03 -12.13 3.05
C TYR A 26 -0.37 -13.26 4.00
N ASN A 27 0.59 -13.95 4.59
CA ASN A 27 0.32 -15.02 5.55
C ASN A 27 -0.31 -14.49 6.85
N PHE A 28 0.17 -13.35 7.34
CA PHE A 28 -0.41 -12.68 8.51
C PHE A 28 -1.89 -12.36 8.30
N ALA A 29 -2.25 -11.84 7.12
CA ALA A 29 -3.62 -11.49 6.81
C ALA A 29 -4.50 -12.71 6.55
N SER A 30 -3.94 -13.83 6.07
CA SER A 30 -4.70 -15.02 5.65
C SER A 30 -4.84 -16.07 6.76
N ASP A 31 -3.93 -16.14 7.71
CA ASP A 31 -3.85 -17.17 8.74
C ASP A 31 -4.16 -16.58 10.12
N ASP A 32 -5.31 -16.95 10.69
CA ASP A 32 -5.78 -16.43 11.97
C ASP A 32 -4.83 -16.78 13.13
N ALA A 33 -4.33 -18.02 13.18
CA ALA A 33 -3.42 -18.45 14.22
C ALA A 33 -2.08 -17.70 14.16
N LEU A 34 -1.52 -17.55 12.97
CA LEU A 34 -0.30 -16.78 12.76
C LEU A 34 -0.51 -15.33 13.14
N GLN A 35 -1.62 -14.73 12.72
CA GLN A 35 -1.92 -13.34 13.04
C GLN A 35 -1.92 -13.08 14.54
N ARG A 36 -2.59 -13.93 15.34
CA ARG A 36 -2.63 -13.81 16.79
C ARG A 36 -1.27 -13.96 17.45
N GLN A 37 -0.41 -14.82 16.91
CA GLN A 37 0.96 -15.01 17.40
C GLN A 37 1.87 -13.82 17.10
N ARG A 38 1.55 -13.05 16.06
CA ARG A 38 2.40 -11.98 15.55
C ARG A 38 1.86 -10.58 15.88
N VAL A 39 0.92 -10.48 16.78
CA VAL A 39 0.46 -9.21 17.36
C VAL A 39 0.96 -9.13 18.79
N LYS A 40 1.60 -8.01 19.12
CA LYS A 40 2.01 -7.70 20.49
C LYS A 40 0.79 -7.28 21.30
N PHE A 41 0.34 -8.13 22.23
CA PHE A 41 -0.78 -7.79 23.11
C PHE A 41 -0.31 -7.39 24.52
N PRO A 42 -0.93 -6.40 25.15
CA PRO A 42 -1.97 -5.52 24.60
C PRO A 42 -1.40 -4.65 23.48
N LEU A 43 -2.16 -4.52 22.39
CA LEU A 43 -1.72 -3.77 21.21
C LEU A 43 -2.03 -2.28 21.40
N PRO A 44 -1.02 -1.39 21.41
CA PRO A 44 -1.27 0.04 21.45
C PRO A 44 -2.01 0.52 20.20
N TYR A 45 -3.08 1.27 20.40
CA TYR A 45 -3.85 1.91 19.35
C TYR A 45 -3.89 3.41 19.61
N TYR A 46 -3.35 4.18 18.70
CA TYR A 46 -3.28 5.64 18.81
C TYR A 46 -4.30 6.26 17.86
N LYS A 47 -5.16 7.13 18.39
CA LYS A 47 -6.09 7.96 17.61
C LYS A 47 -5.85 9.42 17.98
N GLY A 48 -5.11 10.14 17.12
CA GLY A 48 -4.60 11.45 17.49
C GLY A 48 -3.72 11.35 18.74
N ASP A 49 -4.04 12.13 19.77
CA ASP A 49 -3.31 12.12 21.05
C ASP A 49 -3.81 11.05 22.04
N GLU A 50 -4.90 10.37 21.72
CA GLU A 50 -5.47 9.33 22.56
C GLU A 50 -4.79 7.98 22.32
N LYS A 51 -4.40 7.31 23.41
CA LYS A 51 -3.89 5.96 23.39
C LYS A 51 -4.86 5.00 24.07
N THR A 52 -5.23 3.94 23.36
CA THR A 52 -5.96 2.80 23.92
C THR A 52 -5.15 1.54 23.70
N ASN A 53 -5.50 0.46 24.39
CA ASN A 53 -4.89 -0.84 24.21
C ASN A 53 -5.94 -1.83 23.74
N ILE A 54 -5.62 -2.62 22.73
CA ILE A 54 -6.45 -3.73 22.29
C ILE A 54 -5.94 -4.99 22.96
N GLU A 55 -6.79 -5.57 23.82
CA GLU A 55 -6.49 -6.84 24.46
C GLU A 55 -6.67 -8.00 23.47
N GLU A 56 -5.95 -9.09 23.69
CA GLU A 56 -6.01 -10.26 22.80
C GLU A 56 -7.45 -10.76 22.60
N ARG A 57 -8.25 -10.83 23.67
CA ARG A 57 -9.66 -11.26 23.62
C ARG A 57 -10.54 -10.40 22.72
N ASN A 58 -10.16 -9.12 22.50
CA ASN A 58 -10.90 -8.16 21.70
C ASN A 58 -10.35 -8.03 20.28
N TRP A 59 -9.25 -8.73 19.98
CA TRP A 59 -8.69 -8.73 18.64
C TRP A 59 -9.59 -9.50 17.68
N LYS A 60 -9.96 -8.85 16.59
CA LYS A 60 -10.66 -9.47 15.48
C LYS A 60 -9.68 -9.65 14.33
N HIS A 61 -9.74 -10.82 13.68
CA HIS A 61 -8.90 -11.08 12.53
C HIS A 61 -9.04 -9.97 11.49
N ASP A 62 -7.91 -9.43 11.05
CA ASP A 62 -7.83 -8.38 10.05
C ASP A 62 -7.30 -8.96 8.73
N ASP A 63 -8.17 -9.06 7.74
CA ASP A 63 -7.81 -9.56 6.41
C ASP A 63 -6.94 -8.58 5.62
N LEU A 64 -6.75 -7.35 6.12
CA LEU A 64 -6.08 -6.27 5.39
C LEU A 64 -6.65 -6.14 3.97
N PHE A 65 -5.80 -6.29 2.95
CA PHE A 65 -6.19 -6.17 1.55
C PHE A 65 -6.35 -7.53 0.84
N THR A 66 -6.26 -8.65 1.55
CA THR A 66 -6.23 -10.00 0.91
C THR A 66 -7.55 -10.42 0.27
N LYS A 67 -8.65 -9.77 0.61
CA LYS A 67 -9.97 -10.02 0.00
C LYS A 67 -10.22 -9.17 -1.24
N GLN A 68 -9.30 -8.30 -1.61
CA GLN A 68 -9.39 -7.44 -2.78
C GLN A 68 -8.77 -8.12 -4.01
N HIS A 69 -9.15 -7.66 -5.21
CA HIS A 69 -8.54 -8.12 -6.46
C HIS A 69 -7.07 -7.72 -6.58
N TYR A 70 -6.74 -6.53 -6.06
CA TYR A 70 -5.39 -6.00 -6.01
C TYR A 70 -5.20 -5.13 -4.75
N TYR A 71 -3.96 -4.90 -4.38
CA TYR A 71 -3.58 -3.89 -3.40
C TYR A 71 -2.77 -2.80 -4.07
N THR A 72 -2.67 -1.64 -3.43
CA THR A 72 -1.97 -0.48 -3.99
C THR A 72 -0.72 -0.14 -3.19
N LEU A 73 0.27 0.41 -3.89
CA LEU A 73 1.50 0.96 -3.30
C LEU A 73 1.74 2.37 -3.84
N LEU A 74 2.21 3.25 -2.97
CA LEU A 74 2.57 4.63 -3.32
C LEU A 74 4.06 4.86 -3.17
N PHE A 75 4.65 5.46 -4.19
CA PHE A 75 6.06 5.88 -4.21
C PHE A 75 6.16 7.31 -4.74
N ASP A 76 7.16 8.05 -4.27
CA ASP A 76 7.48 9.35 -4.85
C ASP A 76 8.37 9.23 -6.09
N LYS A 77 9.21 8.20 -6.15
CA LYS A 77 10.23 7.98 -7.18
C LYS A 77 10.28 6.53 -7.63
N GLU A 78 10.65 6.31 -8.89
CA GLU A 78 10.83 4.95 -9.43
C GLU A 78 11.89 4.14 -8.67
N GLU A 79 12.98 4.78 -8.25
CA GLU A 79 14.07 4.10 -7.55
C GLU A 79 13.59 3.47 -6.23
N ASP A 80 12.60 4.07 -5.59
CA ASP A 80 12.04 3.57 -4.32
C ASP A 80 11.28 2.25 -4.51
N MET A 81 10.87 1.92 -5.72
CA MET A 81 10.17 0.66 -6.02
C MET A 81 11.06 -0.57 -5.79
N ASP A 82 12.38 -0.41 -5.82
CA ASP A 82 13.33 -1.49 -5.55
C ASP A 82 13.30 -1.95 -4.07
N LEU A 83 12.77 -1.12 -3.18
CA LEU A 83 12.60 -1.48 -1.76
C LEU A 83 11.64 -2.66 -1.55
N VAL A 84 10.72 -2.90 -2.46
CA VAL A 84 9.74 -4.01 -2.38
C VAL A 84 10.44 -5.37 -2.23
N GLY A 85 11.56 -5.56 -2.89
CA GLY A 85 12.34 -6.81 -2.83
C GLY A 85 13.43 -6.84 -1.77
N ASP A 86 13.55 -5.82 -0.92
CA ASP A 86 14.64 -5.71 0.06
C ASP A 86 14.35 -6.61 1.27
N THR A 87 15.12 -7.67 1.41
CA THR A 87 15.00 -8.64 2.53
C THR A 87 15.73 -8.22 3.80
N SER A 88 16.48 -7.10 3.76
CA SER A 88 17.22 -6.57 4.91
C SER A 88 16.38 -5.66 5.82
N LEU A 89 15.15 -5.35 5.43
CA LEU A 89 14.28 -4.45 6.17
C LEU A 89 13.91 -5.03 7.54
N THR A 90 13.88 -4.16 8.54
CA THR A 90 13.53 -4.53 9.92
C THR A 90 12.34 -3.76 10.47
N SER A 91 11.89 -2.73 9.76
CA SER A 91 10.75 -1.90 10.14
C SER A 91 9.95 -1.56 8.88
N VAL A 92 8.69 -1.93 8.86
CA VAL A 92 7.78 -1.71 7.73
C VAL A 92 6.41 -1.30 8.27
N GLN A 93 5.74 -0.37 7.56
CA GLN A 93 4.41 0.08 7.92
C GLN A 93 3.43 -0.31 6.82
N VAL A 94 2.32 -0.94 7.20
CA VAL A 94 1.18 -1.12 6.30
C VAL A 94 0.20 0.01 6.55
N GLU A 95 -0.30 0.63 5.49
CA GLU A 95 -1.14 1.81 5.59
C GLU A 95 -2.46 1.62 4.83
N TRP A 96 -3.56 2.05 5.44
CA TRP A 96 -4.81 2.34 4.77
C TRP A 96 -4.98 3.85 4.65
N ILE A 97 -5.17 4.33 3.44
CA ILE A 97 -5.43 5.75 3.15
C ILE A 97 -6.90 5.87 2.78
N PHE A 98 -7.70 6.43 3.68
CA PHE A 98 -9.13 6.65 3.45
C PHE A 98 -9.32 7.94 2.69
N VAL A 99 -9.64 7.82 1.40
CA VAL A 99 -9.60 8.92 0.45
C VAL A 99 -10.67 9.97 0.72
N LYS A 100 -11.86 9.54 1.12
CA LYS A 100 -13.00 10.45 1.38
C LYS A 100 -12.89 11.18 2.71
N THR A 101 -12.47 10.48 3.76
CA THR A 101 -12.35 11.06 5.11
C THR A 101 -10.99 11.68 5.38
N ARG A 102 -10.02 11.46 4.49
CA ARG A 102 -8.65 11.97 4.58
C ARG A 102 -7.97 11.54 5.89
N MET A 103 -8.10 10.25 6.21
CA MET A 103 -7.46 9.61 7.35
C MET A 103 -6.47 8.56 6.88
N VAL A 104 -5.43 8.33 7.65
CA VAL A 104 -4.47 7.25 7.42
C VAL A 104 -4.41 6.36 8.66
N LYS A 105 -4.58 5.05 8.44
CA LYS A 105 -4.40 4.04 9.47
C LYS A 105 -3.09 3.31 9.20
N LYS A 106 -2.15 3.39 10.13
CA LYS A 106 -0.82 2.80 10.01
C LYS A 106 -0.66 1.63 10.97
N TYR A 107 -0.22 0.50 10.43
CA TYR A 107 0.16 -0.69 11.17
C TYR A 107 1.69 -0.75 11.19
N TYR A 108 2.28 -0.70 12.39
CA TYR A 108 3.74 -0.68 12.57
C TYR A 108 4.26 -2.09 12.83
N PHE A 109 5.02 -2.61 11.88
CA PHE A 109 5.65 -3.93 11.98
C PHE A 109 7.14 -3.79 12.20
N GLU A 110 7.65 -4.55 13.17
CA GLU A 110 9.07 -4.66 13.47
C GLU A 110 9.52 -6.11 13.35
N ARG A 111 10.71 -6.33 12.80
CA ARG A 111 11.33 -7.65 12.70
C ARG A 111 12.21 -7.88 13.90
N ILE A 112 11.78 -8.75 14.81
CA ILE A 112 12.46 -9.03 16.08
C ILE A 112 12.94 -10.46 16.06
N LYS A 113 14.25 -10.66 16.14
CA LYS A 113 14.88 -11.99 16.08
C LYS A 113 14.41 -12.80 14.85
N GLY A 114 14.27 -12.12 13.73
CA GLY A 114 13.86 -12.70 12.46
C GLY A 114 12.35 -12.84 12.25
N ALA A 115 11.52 -12.58 13.24
CA ALA A 115 10.07 -12.67 13.14
C ALA A 115 9.42 -11.28 13.08
N TRP A 116 8.51 -11.08 12.14
CA TRP A 116 7.74 -9.83 12.04
C TRP A 116 6.62 -9.79 13.06
N ILE A 117 6.51 -8.68 13.78
CA ILE A 117 5.53 -8.45 14.84
C ILE A 117 4.80 -7.14 14.60
N LEU A 118 3.47 -7.14 14.73
CA LEU A 118 2.67 -5.92 14.79
C LEU A 118 2.81 -5.30 16.16
N GLU A 119 3.41 -4.10 16.23
CA GLU A 119 3.76 -3.41 17.48
C GLU A 119 2.75 -2.34 17.88
N ALA A 120 2.10 -1.70 16.93
CA ALA A 120 1.15 -0.61 17.19
C ALA A 120 0.30 -0.31 15.97
N ILE A 121 -0.83 0.32 16.19
CA ILE A 121 -1.69 0.91 15.16
C ILE A 121 -1.87 2.39 15.47
N ASN A 122 -1.87 3.23 14.43
CA ASN A 122 -2.06 4.67 14.55
C ASN A 122 -3.06 5.14 13.49
N LEU A 123 -4.08 5.89 13.91
CA LEU A 123 -5.05 6.55 13.03
C LEU A 123 -4.87 8.06 13.16
N ARG A 124 -4.60 8.74 12.03
CA ARG A 124 -4.36 10.18 11.99
C ARG A 124 -4.91 10.82 10.72
N PRO A 125 -5.19 12.13 10.72
CA PRO A 125 -5.54 12.84 9.49
C PRO A 125 -4.35 12.87 8.50
N VAL A 126 -4.68 12.93 7.21
CA VAL A 126 -3.72 13.25 6.16
C VAL A 126 -3.36 14.74 6.29
N GLU A 127 -2.07 15.05 6.27
CA GLU A 127 -1.58 16.44 6.30
C GLU A 127 -1.97 17.18 5.01
N ARG A 128 -2.32 18.46 5.16
CA ARG A 128 -2.60 19.35 4.03
C ARG A 128 -1.39 20.20 3.71
N ASN A 129 -1.19 20.50 2.43
CA ASN A 129 -0.21 21.48 1.99
C ASN A 129 -0.85 22.55 1.07
N GLU A 130 -0.07 23.55 0.66
CA GLU A 130 -0.55 24.67 -0.16
C GLU A 130 -0.92 24.27 -1.59
N ASN A 131 -0.28 23.24 -2.13
CA ASN A 131 -0.60 22.67 -3.43
C ASN A 131 -1.69 21.62 -3.31
N GLU A 132 -2.32 21.26 -4.42
CA GLU A 132 -3.23 20.12 -4.46
C GLU A 132 -2.53 18.87 -3.90
N ASP A 133 -3.02 18.33 -2.78
CA ASP A 133 -2.46 17.10 -2.26
C ASP A 133 -2.92 15.90 -3.10
N PHE A 134 -2.11 14.85 -3.12
CA PHE A 134 -2.36 13.69 -3.96
C PHE A 134 -3.64 12.94 -3.56
N VAL A 135 -3.94 12.84 -2.28
CA VAL A 135 -5.12 12.13 -1.79
C VAL A 135 -6.40 12.84 -2.23
N GLU A 136 -6.44 14.16 -2.11
CA GLU A 136 -7.58 14.98 -2.58
C GLU A 136 -7.74 14.87 -4.10
N PHE A 137 -6.65 15.02 -4.83
CA PHE A 137 -6.64 14.84 -6.28
C PHE A 137 -7.18 13.46 -6.66
N PHE A 138 -6.64 12.41 -6.04
CA PHE A 138 -7.00 11.03 -6.39
C PHE A 138 -8.46 10.72 -6.07
N SER A 139 -9.03 11.32 -5.03
CA SER A 139 -10.45 11.14 -4.70
C SER A 139 -11.36 11.60 -5.85
N HIS A 140 -11.02 12.70 -6.49
CA HIS A 140 -11.75 13.21 -7.66
C HIS A 140 -11.40 12.44 -8.94
N PHE A 141 -10.13 12.15 -9.14
CA PHE A 141 -9.64 11.44 -10.32
C PHE A 141 -10.27 10.05 -10.46
N ALA A 142 -10.38 9.31 -9.36
CA ALA A 142 -10.93 7.96 -9.37
C ALA A 142 -12.46 7.94 -9.53
N ALA A 143 -13.16 8.95 -9.01
CA ALA A 143 -14.63 8.94 -8.91
C ALA A 143 -15.32 9.71 -10.05
N ASP A 144 -14.65 10.65 -10.71
CA ASP A 144 -15.24 11.56 -11.68
C ASP A 144 -14.52 11.46 -13.04
N SER A 145 -15.18 10.87 -14.02
CA SER A 145 -14.62 10.68 -15.35
C SER A 145 -14.34 12.00 -16.10
N LEU A 146 -15.14 13.01 -15.85
CA LEU A 146 -14.93 14.33 -16.46
C LEU A 146 -13.70 15.02 -15.87
N PHE A 147 -13.52 14.97 -14.55
CA PHE A 147 -12.32 15.43 -13.89
C PHE A 147 -11.09 14.63 -14.38
N GLN A 148 -11.21 13.31 -14.45
CA GLN A 148 -10.17 12.43 -14.94
C GLN A 148 -9.72 12.82 -16.35
N SER A 149 -10.66 13.11 -17.27
CA SER A 149 -10.35 13.50 -18.64
C SER A 149 -9.49 14.77 -18.75
N ARG A 150 -9.60 15.66 -17.77
CA ARG A 150 -8.81 16.91 -17.72
C ARG A 150 -7.43 16.73 -17.11
N ARG A 151 -7.21 15.61 -16.43
CA ARG A 151 -5.99 15.33 -15.68
C ARG A 151 -5.17 14.18 -16.26
N VAL A 152 -5.52 13.72 -17.45
CA VAL A 152 -4.72 12.77 -18.22
C VAL A 152 -3.99 13.53 -19.31
N GLN A 153 -2.67 13.41 -19.35
CA GLN A 153 -1.85 13.98 -20.43
C GLN A 153 -2.18 13.28 -21.74
N GLU A 154 -2.38 14.04 -22.81
CA GLU A 154 -2.64 13.48 -24.14
C GLU A 154 -1.57 13.98 -25.13
N PRO A 155 -0.84 13.08 -25.82
CA PRO A 155 -0.91 11.62 -25.69
C PRO A 155 -0.37 11.12 -24.35
N LEU A 156 -0.98 10.05 -23.85
CA LEU A 156 -0.53 9.39 -22.63
C LEU A 156 0.53 8.34 -22.97
N ALA A 157 1.71 8.42 -22.37
CA ALA A 157 2.73 7.38 -22.51
C ALA A 157 2.20 6.05 -21.97
N PHE A 158 2.35 4.98 -22.74
CA PHE A 158 1.84 3.66 -22.39
C PHE A 158 2.94 2.61 -22.57
N VAL A 159 3.10 1.78 -21.55
CA VAL A 159 4.03 0.66 -21.53
C VAL A 159 3.25 -0.61 -21.25
N THR A 160 3.46 -1.64 -22.07
CA THR A 160 2.83 -2.94 -21.89
C THR A 160 3.79 -4.05 -22.31
N SER A 161 3.46 -5.30 -21.99
CA SER A 161 4.19 -6.46 -22.47
C SER A 161 3.94 -6.68 -23.94
N ASP A 162 5.00 -7.06 -24.69
CA ASP A 162 4.87 -7.42 -26.08
C ASP A 162 4.14 -8.77 -26.20
N PRO A 163 2.99 -8.87 -26.89
CA PRO A 163 2.28 -10.11 -27.05
C PRO A 163 3.05 -11.16 -27.87
N ASP A 164 3.98 -10.73 -28.71
CA ASP A 164 4.78 -11.60 -29.59
C ASP A 164 6.11 -12.02 -28.97
N ASP A 165 6.53 -11.39 -27.87
CA ASP A 165 7.80 -11.68 -27.17
C ASP A 165 7.66 -11.45 -25.66
N ASP A 166 7.58 -12.55 -24.91
CA ASP A 166 7.33 -12.56 -23.45
C ASP A 166 8.41 -11.81 -22.62
N PHE A 167 9.57 -11.52 -23.21
CA PHE A 167 10.67 -10.85 -22.53
C PHE A 167 10.84 -9.37 -22.92
N SER A 168 9.98 -8.89 -23.83
CA SER A 168 10.04 -7.52 -24.33
C SER A 168 8.87 -6.70 -23.83
N ILE A 169 9.10 -5.40 -23.74
CA ILE A 169 8.06 -4.42 -23.47
C ILE A 169 7.81 -3.59 -24.73
N LEU A 170 6.57 -3.17 -24.92
CA LEU A 170 6.15 -2.21 -25.93
C LEU A 170 5.93 -0.85 -25.28
N GLU A 171 6.56 0.17 -25.87
CA GLU A 171 6.33 1.57 -25.51
C GLU A 171 5.57 2.24 -26.64
N THR A 172 4.44 2.85 -26.31
CA THR A 172 3.57 3.55 -27.25
C THR A 172 2.87 4.70 -26.53
N SER A 173 1.85 5.24 -27.16
CA SER A 173 1.01 6.25 -26.54
C SER A 173 -0.46 5.95 -26.75
N LEU A 174 -1.29 6.45 -25.84
CA LEU A 174 -2.73 6.33 -25.89
C LEU A 174 -3.36 7.73 -26.04
N ASP A 175 -4.41 7.82 -26.84
CA ASP A 175 -5.32 8.96 -26.76
C ASP A 175 -6.27 8.82 -25.56
N LEU A 176 -7.06 9.83 -25.30
CA LEU A 176 -7.95 9.83 -24.15
C LEU A 176 -9.00 8.72 -24.21
N ASN A 177 -9.53 8.42 -25.39
CA ASN A 177 -10.49 7.34 -25.57
C ASN A 177 -9.88 5.96 -25.29
N GLN A 178 -8.65 5.75 -25.70
CA GLN A 178 -7.90 4.52 -25.42
C GLN A 178 -7.59 4.38 -23.93
N TRP A 179 -7.26 5.47 -23.25
CA TRP A 179 -7.11 5.45 -21.80
C TRP A 179 -8.39 4.96 -21.13
N PHE A 180 -9.55 5.51 -21.47
CA PHE A 180 -10.82 5.09 -20.89
C PHE A 180 -11.19 3.64 -21.23
N ALA A 181 -10.72 3.13 -22.37
CA ALA A 181 -10.93 1.74 -22.77
C ALA A 181 -10.02 0.76 -22.01
N PHE A 182 -8.77 1.16 -21.71
CA PHE A 182 -7.77 0.28 -21.14
C PHE A 182 -7.54 0.46 -19.64
N LYS A 183 -7.98 1.58 -19.06
CA LYS A 183 -7.74 1.89 -17.66
C LYS A 183 -8.29 0.80 -16.73
N PRO A 184 -7.62 0.57 -15.60
CA PRO A 184 -8.18 -0.29 -14.55
C PRO A 184 -9.35 0.38 -13.85
N ALA A 185 -10.17 -0.42 -13.17
CA ALA A 185 -11.11 0.12 -12.18
C ALA A 185 -10.30 0.69 -11.02
N LEU A 186 -10.45 1.99 -10.75
CA LEU A 186 -9.71 2.68 -9.70
C LEU A 186 -10.46 2.61 -8.36
N PRO A 187 -9.76 2.44 -7.23
CA PRO A 187 -10.40 2.44 -5.92
C PRO A 187 -10.91 3.84 -5.57
N THR A 188 -12.15 3.94 -5.11
CA THR A 188 -12.79 5.22 -4.78
C THR A 188 -12.87 5.50 -3.28
N ASP A 189 -12.73 4.47 -2.44
CA ASP A 189 -12.88 4.58 -0.98
C ASP A 189 -11.55 4.66 -0.26
N ARG A 190 -10.62 3.78 -0.61
CA ARG A 190 -9.35 3.66 0.10
C ARG A 190 -8.24 3.13 -0.78
N LEU A 191 -7.03 3.58 -0.49
CA LEU A 191 -5.79 3.04 -1.02
C LEU A 191 -5.07 2.28 0.09
N SER A 192 -4.44 1.18 -0.26
CA SER A 192 -3.45 0.56 0.60
C SER A 192 -2.06 1.07 0.24
N ASN A 193 -1.15 1.04 1.20
CA ASN A 193 0.26 1.27 0.94
C ASN A 193 1.09 0.42 1.90
N ILE A 194 2.28 0.05 1.46
CA ILE A 194 3.30 -0.54 2.32
C ILE A 194 4.49 0.40 2.29
N ASN A 195 4.80 0.98 3.43
CA ASN A 195 5.98 1.83 3.58
C ASN A 195 7.17 0.96 3.98
N TYR A 196 8.03 0.68 2.99
CA TYR A 196 9.26 -0.09 3.17
C TYR A 196 10.43 0.76 3.67
N GLY A 197 10.21 2.06 3.89
CA GLY A 197 11.21 3.06 4.22
C GLY A 197 11.32 4.15 3.16
N GLN A 198 10.54 4.09 2.07
CA GLN A 198 10.49 5.16 1.07
C GLN A 198 9.94 6.45 1.65
N ARG A 199 10.45 7.56 1.16
CA ARG A 199 9.89 8.88 1.49
C ARG A 199 8.50 9.03 0.88
N ASN A 200 7.60 9.55 1.68
CA ASN A 200 6.29 10.03 1.26
C ASN A 200 6.24 11.52 1.56
N ASP A 201 6.70 12.32 0.61
CA ASP A 201 6.76 13.76 0.75
C ASP A 201 5.56 14.40 0.03
N ASP A 202 4.75 15.14 0.78
CA ASP A 202 3.57 15.83 0.24
C ASP A 202 3.94 16.89 -0.81
N ASN A 203 5.18 17.38 -0.79
CA ASN A 203 5.72 18.33 -1.77
C ASN A 203 6.44 17.65 -2.93
N SER A 204 6.47 16.33 -3.02
CA SER A 204 7.08 15.63 -4.13
C SER A 204 6.47 16.07 -5.46
N PRO A 205 7.28 16.31 -6.52
CA PRO A 205 6.77 16.65 -7.84
C PRO A 205 6.14 15.46 -8.57
N THR A 206 6.36 14.24 -8.09
CA THR A 206 5.89 12.99 -8.70
C THR A 206 5.29 12.05 -7.67
N LYS A 207 4.32 11.25 -8.11
CA LYS A 207 3.75 10.12 -7.38
C LYS A 207 3.57 8.93 -8.32
N ILE A 208 3.85 7.76 -7.83
CA ILE A 208 3.65 6.51 -8.55
C ILE A 208 2.68 5.66 -7.74
N LEU A 209 1.58 5.27 -8.39
CA LEU A 209 0.59 4.36 -7.81
C LEU A 209 0.68 3.01 -8.52
N ALA A 210 1.16 2.00 -7.82
CA ALA A 210 1.20 0.63 -8.32
C ALA A 210 -0.05 -0.12 -7.84
N LEU A 211 -0.68 -0.86 -8.76
CA LEU A 211 -1.80 -1.74 -8.48
C LEU A 211 -1.29 -3.18 -8.68
N LYS A 212 -1.16 -3.92 -7.58
CA LYS A 212 -0.58 -5.26 -7.54
C LYS A 212 -1.66 -6.31 -7.32
N GLY A 213 -1.83 -7.21 -8.28
CA GLY A 213 -2.78 -8.30 -8.17
C GLY A 213 -2.46 -9.27 -7.02
N ILE A 214 -3.50 -9.83 -6.44
CA ILE A 214 -3.41 -10.81 -5.36
C ILE A 214 -3.73 -12.18 -5.95
N GLY A 215 -2.66 -12.93 -6.30
CA GLY A 215 -2.77 -14.27 -6.87
C GLY A 215 -3.39 -14.35 -8.27
N ASN A 216 -3.36 -13.27 -9.07
CA ASN A 216 -4.06 -13.21 -10.36
C ASN A 216 -3.25 -12.63 -11.53
N GLY A 217 -1.98 -12.31 -11.34
CA GLY A 217 -1.13 -11.75 -12.40
C GLY A 217 -1.44 -10.32 -12.82
N PHE A 218 -2.41 -9.65 -12.19
CA PHE A 218 -2.73 -8.26 -12.47
C PHE A 218 -1.58 -7.34 -12.02
N SER A 219 -1.15 -6.43 -12.90
CA SER A 219 -0.09 -5.47 -12.58
C SER A 219 -0.26 -4.21 -13.42
N ASN A 220 -0.65 -3.12 -12.79
CA ASN A 220 -0.74 -1.80 -13.41
C ASN A 220 0.04 -0.79 -12.59
N ILE A 221 0.63 0.20 -13.26
CA ILE A 221 1.32 1.31 -12.62
C ILE A 221 0.88 2.62 -13.26
N LEU A 222 0.48 3.57 -12.42
CA LEU A 222 0.07 4.91 -12.81
C LEU A 222 1.11 5.91 -12.34
N TYR A 223 1.62 6.74 -13.27
CA TYR A 223 2.67 7.73 -13.00
C TYR A 223 2.07 9.13 -13.10
N PHE A 224 2.10 9.83 -11.97
CA PHE A 224 1.56 11.19 -11.85
C PHE A 224 2.68 12.18 -11.63
N ARG A 225 2.48 13.40 -12.12
CA ARG A 225 3.37 14.54 -11.88
C ARG A 225 2.58 15.82 -11.67
N ARG A 226 3.17 16.78 -10.97
CA ARG A 226 2.60 18.12 -10.84
C ARG A 226 2.95 18.95 -12.08
N LYS A 227 1.94 19.62 -12.61
CA LYS A 227 2.10 20.63 -13.65
C LYS A 227 1.32 21.86 -13.21
N ALA A 228 2.02 22.99 -13.04
CA ALA A 228 1.42 24.21 -12.51
C ALA A 228 0.67 24.02 -11.19
N GLY A 229 1.23 23.21 -10.28
CA GLY A 229 0.66 22.90 -8.96
C GLY A 229 -0.45 21.86 -8.96
N GLU A 230 -0.83 21.32 -10.10
CA GLU A 230 -1.90 20.33 -10.26
C GLU A 230 -1.35 18.98 -10.71
N TRP A 231 -1.93 17.91 -10.16
CA TRP A 231 -1.54 16.54 -10.54
C TRP A 231 -2.11 16.14 -11.89
N GLN A 232 -1.28 15.46 -12.69
CA GLN A 232 -1.67 14.86 -13.97
C GLN A 232 -1.10 13.45 -14.09
N LEU A 233 -1.89 12.55 -14.68
CA LEU A 233 -1.40 11.26 -15.14
C LEU A 233 -0.62 11.48 -16.43
N TYR A 234 0.65 11.07 -16.48
CA TYR A 234 1.50 11.26 -17.67
C TYR A 234 2.01 9.93 -18.27
N LYS A 235 1.90 8.81 -17.55
CA LYS A 235 2.30 7.49 -18.01
C LYS A 235 1.47 6.41 -17.35
N PHE A 236 1.13 5.42 -18.13
CA PHE A 236 0.40 4.23 -17.68
C PHE A 236 1.14 2.97 -18.13
N GLU A 237 1.30 2.01 -17.24
CA GLU A 237 1.97 0.76 -17.50
C GLU A 237 1.04 -0.40 -17.13
N ASP A 238 0.83 -1.32 -18.08
CA ASP A 238 0.08 -2.56 -17.88
C ASP A 238 0.96 -3.74 -18.30
N THR A 239 1.50 -4.43 -17.30
CA THR A 239 2.33 -5.62 -17.47
C THR A 239 1.65 -6.87 -16.92
N SER A 240 0.33 -6.86 -16.84
CA SER A 240 -0.47 -8.01 -16.41
C SER A 240 -0.23 -9.23 -17.28
N ILE A 241 -0.24 -10.38 -16.66
CA ILE A 241 -0.07 -11.70 -17.31
C ILE A 241 -1.30 -12.57 -17.15
#